data_960004e178d1aa8ea00ef2a088bd218a
#
_entry.id   960004e178d1aa8ea00ef2a088bd218a
#
_cell.length_a   1.000
_cell.length_b   1.000
_cell.length_c   1.000
_cell.angle_alpha   90.00
_cell.angle_beta   90.00
_cell.angle_gamma   90.00
#
_symmetry.space_group_name_H-M   'P 1'
#
loop_
_entity.id
_entity.type
_entity.pdbx_description
1 polymer ?
#
loop_
_entity_poly.entity_id
_entity_poly.type
_entity_poly.pdbx_seq_one_letter_code
_entity_poly.pdbx_strand_id
1 'polypeptide(L)'
;MLQKTSHFMRQANLINGEWVQADSGQTIDVNNPATGLKIGTVPKAGKAETRRAIEAAGEAFKSWRKTTALERSKLLRKLHDAMMDNQDVLAELLTIEQGKSLFESKGEIGSAAAYILWFAEEGRRTYGDIVPSPWGDRRILVTKEPVGVIAAITPWNFPSSMLARKLGPALAAGCTAVVKPATQTPYSGLAWGALAEEVGFPKGVVNILTGAAGEIGDEICANPLVSKITFTGSTEVGKLLIQKSSVTVKKVSMELGGNAPFIVFDDADIDRAVTGAITAKYRNSGQTCVCTNRFLVQAGVYDKFVERLAAASNALKVGSGLEEGVQQGPLIDEKAVEKVEELIADATSKGGKVVVGGKRHALGGSFFQPTVIADATPKMRFMKEEIFGPVAPVFKFETEEQAIALANDTEFGLACYFYTGDLGRAFRVMEGLKYGMVGVNEGLITTPEAPFGGVKESGLGKEGGHQGIEDYLDTKYVCIGGLGL
;
A
#
# COMPACT_ATOMS: atom_id res chain seq x y z
N MET A 1 -0.51 26.86 12.11
CA MET A 1 -0.25 25.46 11.88
C MET A 1 -0.93 24.53 12.89
N LEU A 2 -0.59 24.53 14.16
CA LEU A 2 -1.17 23.65 15.19
C LEU A 2 -2.72 23.57 15.24
N GLN A 3 -3.45 24.67 15.01
CA GLN A 3 -4.92 24.67 15.01
C GLN A 3 -5.54 23.92 13.83
N LYS A 4 -4.93 23.95 12.63
CA LYS A 4 -5.44 23.21 11.46
C LYS A 4 -5.12 21.72 11.56
N THR A 5 -3.93 21.35 12.07
CA THR A 5 -3.55 19.96 12.31
C THR A 5 -4.47 19.30 13.34
N SER A 6 -4.93 20.05 14.37
CA SER A 6 -5.86 19.55 15.39
C SER A 6 -7.23 19.14 14.82
N HIS A 7 -7.67 19.74 13.71
CA HIS A 7 -8.94 19.36 13.06
C HIS A 7 -8.90 17.93 12.53
N PHE A 8 -7.77 17.48 11.98
CA PHE A 8 -7.60 16.14 11.42
C PHE A 8 -7.08 15.10 12.41
N MET A 9 -6.47 15.52 13.52
CA MET A 9 -6.02 14.64 14.61
C MET A 9 -7.19 14.20 15.50
N ARG A 10 -8.13 13.45 14.90
CA ARG A 10 -9.29 12.95 15.64
C ARG A 10 -8.89 11.87 16.64
N GLN A 11 -9.29 12.00 17.90
CA GLN A 11 -9.06 11.02 18.96
C GLN A 11 -10.35 10.23 19.27
N ALA A 12 -11.10 9.89 18.26
CA ALA A 12 -12.35 9.17 18.33
C ALA A 12 -12.54 8.32 17.06
N ASN A 13 -13.32 7.26 17.14
CA ASN A 13 -13.74 6.45 16.00
C ASN A 13 -14.92 7.10 15.28
N LEU A 14 -15.00 6.95 13.97
CA LEU A 14 -16.16 7.39 13.19
C LEU A 14 -17.08 6.20 12.94
N ILE A 15 -18.26 6.20 13.57
CA ILE A 15 -19.31 5.19 13.36
C ILE A 15 -20.62 5.89 13.04
N ASN A 16 -21.23 5.56 11.92
CA ASN A 16 -22.51 6.13 11.48
C ASN A 16 -22.56 7.66 11.47
N GLY A 17 -21.43 8.30 11.09
CA GLY A 17 -21.29 9.77 11.08
C GLY A 17 -21.22 10.40 12.47
N GLU A 18 -20.85 9.64 13.50
CA GLU A 18 -20.64 10.13 14.86
C GLU A 18 -19.24 9.74 15.35
N TRP A 19 -18.58 10.70 16.03
CA TRP A 19 -17.25 10.47 16.62
C TRP A 19 -17.43 9.90 18.03
N VAL A 20 -17.06 8.64 18.22
CA VAL A 20 -17.29 7.88 19.45
C VAL A 20 -16.01 7.34 20.07
N GLN A 21 -16.02 7.19 21.39
CA GLN A 21 -14.95 6.52 22.14
C GLN A 21 -15.16 4.99 22.15
N ALA A 22 -14.17 4.25 22.61
CA ALA A 22 -14.35 2.82 22.87
C ALA A 22 -15.26 2.61 24.09
N ASP A 23 -16.14 1.61 24.03
CA ASP A 23 -17.07 1.28 25.14
C ASP A 23 -16.32 0.96 26.45
N SER A 24 -15.11 0.41 26.32
CA SER A 24 -14.22 0.11 27.44
C SER A 24 -13.57 1.34 28.07
N GLY A 25 -13.62 2.51 27.43
CA GLY A 25 -12.85 3.70 27.78
C GLY A 25 -11.33 3.55 27.57
N GLN A 26 -10.86 2.40 27.08
CA GLN A 26 -9.42 2.18 26.83
C GLN A 26 -8.95 2.92 25.57
N THR A 27 -7.70 3.36 25.63
CA THR A 27 -7.02 4.05 24.50
C THR A 27 -5.71 3.38 24.14
N ILE A 28 -5.19 3.73 22.98
CA ILE A 28 -3.87 3.35 22.47
C ILE A 28 -3.07 4.62 22.28
N ASP A 29 -1.83 4.62 22.75
CA ASP A 29 -0.91 5.73 22.54
C ASP A 29 -0.42 5.76 21.10
N VAL A 30 -0.32 6.97 20.54
CA VAL A 30 0.28 7.23 19.24
C VAL A 30 1.55 8.03 19.47
N ASN A 31 2.67 7.54 18.93
CA ASN A 31 3.99 8.13 19.14
C ASN A 31 4.56 8.65 17.83
N ASN A 32 5.36 9.71 17.93
CA ASN A 32 6.19 10.18 16.82
C ASN A 32 7.47 9.33 16.76
N PRO A 33 7.73 8.60 15.67
CA PRO A 33 8.91 7.73 15.57
C PRO A 33 10.24 8.50 15.53
N ALA A 34 10.24 9.79 15.15
CA ALA A 34 11.44 10.61 15.13
C ALA A 34 11.88 11.06 16.54
N THR A 35 10.94 11.21 17.47
CA THR A 35 11.22 11.70 18.83
C THR A 35 10.97 10.70 19.94
N GLY A 36 10.24 9.61 19.64
CA GLY A 36 9.74 8.66 20.62
C GLY A 36 8.62 9.22 21.52
N LEU A 37 8.25 10.49 21.35
CA LEU A 37 7.28 11.15 22.22
C LEU A 37 5.84 10.81 21.77
N LYS A 38 4.98 10.68 22.77
CA LYS A 38 3.53 10.54 22.57
C LYS A 38 2.97 11.83 21.98
N ILE A 39 2.22 11.67 20.87
CA ILE A 39 1.54 12.80 20.19
C ILE A 39 0.03 12.83 20.48
N GLY A 40 -0.53 11.76 21.02
CA GLY A 40 -1.93 11.67 21.42
C GLY A 40 -2.37 10.24 21.66
N THR A 41 -3.70 10.04 21.69
CA THR A 41 -4.31 8.72 21.87
C THR A 41 -5.44 8.50 20.89
N VAL A 42 -5.75 7.22 20.63
CA VAL A 42 -6.95 6.83 19.88
C VAL A 42 -7.72 5.75 20.66
N PRO A 43 -9.05 5.60 20.46
CA PRO A 43 -9.82 4.59 21.15
C PRO A 43 -9.33 3.18 20.84
N LYS A 44 -9.35 2.29 21.85
CA LYS A 44 -9.11 0.87 21.67
C LYS A 44 -10.44 0.13 21.50
N ALA A 45 -11.05 0.28 20.32
CA ALA A 45 -12.26 -0.44 19.98
C ALA A 45 -12.01 -1.94 19.82
N GLY A 46 -13.05 -2.71 20.10
CA GLY A 46 -13.07 -4.15 19.97
C GLY A 46 -14.20 -4.65 19.06
N LYS A 47 -14.68 -5.84 19.38
CA LYS A 47 -15.68 -6.56 18.61
C LYS A 47 -17.04 -5.84 18.54
N ALA A 48 -17.49 -5.23 19.66
CA ALA A 48 -18.80 -4.60 19.75
C ALA A 48 -18.91 -3.36 18.84
N GLU A 49 -17.92 -2.47 18.91
CA GLU A 49 -17.86 -1.27 18.07
C GLU A 49 -17.71 -1.64 16.59
N THR A 50 -16.94 -2.68 16.29
CA THR A 50 -16.78 -3.18 14.92
C THR A 50 -18.11 -3.66 14.36
N ARG A 51 -18.89 -4.38 15.16
CA ARG A 51 -20.25 -4.84 14.76
C ARG A 51 -21.16 -3.66 14.48
N ARG A 52 -21.21 -2.64 15.35
CA ARG A 52 -22.00 -1.43 15.11
C ARG A 52 -21.60 -0.70 13.83
N ALA A 53 -20.30 -0.61 13.54
CA ALA A 53 -19.81 0.00 12.30
C ALA A 53 -20.24 -0.80 11.05
N ILE A 54 -20.19 -2.13 11.12
CA ILE A 54 -20.65 -3.02 10.04
C ILE A 54 -22.16 -2.90 9.83
N GLU A 55 -22.95 -2.87 10.90
CA GLU A 55 -24.40 -2.68 10.84
C GLU A 55 -24.77 -1.31 10.24
N ALA A 56 -24.07 -0.23 10.66
CA ALA A 56 -24.24 1.11 10.09
C ALA A 56 -23.90 1.15 8.59
N ALA A 57 -22.81 0.48 8.19
CA ALA A 57 -22.43 0.36 6.78
C ALA A 57 -23.49 -0.43 5.98
N GLY A 58 -24.04 -1.51 6.56
CA GLY A 58 -25.10 -2.31 5.95
C GLY A 58 -26.39 -1.52 5.75
N GLU A 59 -26.77 -0.68 6.71
CA GLU A 59 -27.96 0.18 6.59
C GLU A 59 -27.73 1.26 5.51
N ALA A 60 -26.59 1.95 5.56
CA ALA A 60 -26.23 2.97 4.56
C ALA A 60 -26.14 2.40 3.14
N PHE A 61 -25.73 1.15 2.98
CA PHE A 61 -25.61 0.49 1.68
C PHE A 61 -26.97 0.43 0.94
N LYS A 62 -28.09 0.30 1.64
CA LYS A 62 -29.43 0.21 1.03
C LYS A 62 -29.78 1.45 0.19
N SER A 63 -29.33 2.61 0.60
CA SER A 63 -29.52 3.88 -0.13
C SER A 63 -28.34 4.20 -1.03
N TRP A 64 -27.10 4.01 -0.55
CA TRP A 64 -25.89 4.35 -1.28
C TRP A 64 -25.76 3.59 -2.61
N ARG A 65 -26.06 2.28 -2.63
CA ARG A 65 -26.05 1.47 -3.86
C ARG A 65 -27.01 1.95 -4.95
N LYS A 66 -28.03 2.75 -4.59
CA LYS A 66 -29.02 3.30 -5.51
C LYS A 66 -28.63 4.66 -6.10
N THR A 67 -27.57 5.28 -5.57
CA THR A 67 -27.04 6.52 -6.14
C THR A 67 -26.46 6.27 -7.53
N THR A 68 -26.56 7.27 -8.40
CA THR A 68 -25.99 7.17 -9.73
C THR A 68 -24.46 7.24 -9.69
N ALA A 69 -23.80 6.68 -10.70
CA ALA A 69 -22.33 6.80 -10.83
C ALA A 69 -21.88 8.27 -10.88
N LEU A 70 -22.71 9.17 -11.43
CA LEU A 70 -22.43 10.61 -11.48
C LEU A 70 -22.45 11.25 -10.09
N GLU A 71 -23.41 10.89 -9.23
CA GLU A 71 -23.49 11.42 -7.85
C GLU A 71 -22.28 10.98 -7.04
N ARG A 72 -21.88 9.71 -7.13
CA ARG A 72 -20.69 9.19 -6.48
C ARG A 72 -19.41 9.84 -6.99
N SER A 73 -19.29 10.01 -8.32
CA SER A 73 -18.19 10.72 -8.96
C SER A 73 -18.05 12.16 -8.43
N LYS A 74 -19.16 12.89 -8.30
CA LYS A 74 -19.14 14.26 -7.75
C LYS A 74 -18.62 14.32 -6.31
N LEU A 75 -19.02 13.37 -5.45
CA LEU A 75 -18.53 13.31 -4.06
C LEU A 75 -17.06 12.95 -4.01
N LEU A 76 -16.60 12.00 -4.82
CA LEU A 76 -15.18 11.65 -4.90
C LEU A 76 -14.32 12.82 -5.42
N ARG A 77 -14.81 13.59 -6.40
CA ARG A 77 -14.11 14.81 -6.83
C ARG A 77 -14.00 15.85 -5.71
N LYS A 78 -15.08 16.09 -4.95
CA LYS A 78 -15.01 16.95 -3.76
C LYS A 78 -14.01 16.43 -2.74
N LEU A 79 -13.92 15.10 -2.55
CA LEU A 79 -12.95 14.50 -1.65
C LEU A 79 -11.51 14.73 -2.14
N HIS A 80 -11.25 14.57 -3.45
CA HIS A 80 -9.98 14.94 -4.06
C HIS A 80 -9.63 16.40 -3.78
N ASP A 81 -10.55 17.32 -4.06
CA ASP A 81 -10.32 18.75 -3.90
C ASP A 81 -10.02 19.09 -2.42
N ALA A 82 -10.82 18.56 -1.48
CA ALA A 82 -10.59 18.74 -0.05
C ALA A 82 -9.23 18.19 0.42
N MET A 83 -8.78 17.05 -0.13
CA MET A 83 -7.44 16.53 0.15
C MET A 83 -6.34 17.47 -0.35
N MET A 84 -6.48 18.02 -1.55
CA MET A 84 -5.49 18.93 -2.14
C MET A 84 -5.48 20.29 -1.44
N ASP A 85 -6.63 20.83 -1.07
CA ASP A 85 -6.76 22.09 -0.31
C ASP A 85 -6.13 21.98 1.09
N ASN A 86 -6.06 20.77 1.66
CA ASN A 86 -5.46 20.48 2.96
C ASN A 86 -4.15 19.70 2.86
N GLN A 87 -3.50 19.62 1.68
CA GLN A 87 -2.32 18.80 1.45
C GLN A 87 -1.20 19.03 2.47
N ASP A 88 -0.88 20.29 2.75
CA ASP A 88 0.21 20.65 3.67
C ASP A 88 -0.06 20.16 5.09
N VAL A 89 -1.28 20.33 5.58
CA VAL A 89 -1.67 19.92 6.94
C VAL A 89 -1.73 18.40 7.07
N LEU A 90 -2.30 17.72 6.08
CA LEU A 90 -2.36 16.26 6.03
C LEU A 90 -0.95 15.64 5.93
N ALA A 91 -0.07 16.25 5.14
CA ALA A 91 1.32 15.82 5.01
C ALA A 91 2.12 16.03 6.31
N GLU A 92 1.94 17.16 7.00
CA GLU A 92 2.57 17.42 8.30
C GLU A 92 2.12 16.37 9.33
N LEU A 93 0.81 16.09 9.42
CA LEU A 93 0.25 15.05 10.28
C LEU A 93 0.86 13.68 9.99
N LEU A 94 0.92 13.31 8.72
CA LEU A 94 1.50 12.05 8.27
C LEU A 94 2.98 11.95 8.63
N THR A 95 3.78 13.00 8.42
CA THR A 95 5.18 13.05 8.82
C THR A 95 5.34 12.85 10.33
N ILE A 96 4.51 13.49 11.13
CA ILE A 96 4.57 13.42 12.59
C ILE A 96 4.30 12.01 13.11
N GLU A 97 3.32 11.29 12.56
CA GLU A 97 2.96 9.96 13.06
C GLU A 97 3.72 8.80 12.40
N GLN A 98 4.20 8.98 11.14
CA GLN A 98 4.86 7.90 10.40
C GLN A 98 6.39 8.08 10.29
N GLY A 99 6.87 9.33 10.28
CA GLY A 99 8.30 9.65 10.31
C GLY A 99 8.95 9.96 8.95
N LYS A 100 8.33 9.65 7.81
CA LYS A 100 8.89 10.02 6.49
C LYS A 100 9.05 11.52 6.32
N SER A 101 9.87 11.94 5.37
CA SER A 101 10.09 13.35 5.08
C SER A 101 8.79 14.06 4.65
N LEU A 102 8.68 15.35 4.97
CA LEU A 102 7.52 16.17 4.57
C LEU A 102 7.36 16.20 3.04
N PHE A 103 8.47 16.14 2.30
CA PHE A 103 8.44 16.01 0.84
C PHE A 103 7.74 14.72 0.39
N GLU A 104 8.09 13.58 0.99
CA GLU A 104 7.45 12.29 0.68
C GLU A 104 6.00 12.25 1.15
N SER A 105 5.68 12.86 2.30
CA SER A 105 4.31 12.95 2.80
C SER A 105 3.42 13.78 1.89
N LYS A 106 3.90 14.91 1.35
CA LYS A 106 3.18 15.69 0.33
C LYS A 106 2.94 14.88 -0.94
N GLY A 107 3.96 14.14 -1.39
CA GLY A 107 3.84 13.21 -2.52
C GLY A 107 2.81 12.11 -2.26
N GLU A 108 2.73 11.58 -1.05
CA GLU A 108 1.75 10.57 -0.67
C GLU A 108 0.32 11.12 -0.69
N ILE A 109 0.08 12.30 -0.12
CA ILE A 109 -1.25 12.94 -0.13
C ILE A 109 -1.68 13.24 -1.58
N GLY A 110 -0.78 13.77 -2.41
CA GLY A 110 -1.04 13.99 -3.85
C GLY A 110 -1.37 12.71 -4.59
N SER A 111 -0.63 11.63 -4.34
CA SER A 111 -0.90 10.31 -4.91
C SER A 111 -2.25 9.75 -4.44
N ALA A 112 -2.57 9.89 -3.14
CA ALA A 112 -3.85 9.46 -2.60
C ALA A 112 -5.02 10.20 -3.27
N ALA A 113 -4.92 11.53 -3.41
CA ALA A 113 -5.90 12.34 -4.11
C ALA A 113 -6.04 11.93 -5.58
N ALA A 114 -4.94 11.64 -6.27
CA ALA A 114 -4.96 11.17 -7.65
C ALA A 114 -5.69 9.83 -7.82
N TYR A 115 -5.55 8.88 -6.88
CA TYR A 115 -6.34 7.64 -6.87
C TYR A 115 -7.84 7.91 -6.69
N ILE A 116 -8.21 8.84 -5.82
CA ILE A 116 -9.62 9.23 -5.64
C ILE A 116 -10.18 9.84 -6.92
N LEU A 117 -9.43 10.73 -7.57
CA LEU A 117 -9.84 11.33 -8.85
C LEU A 117 -9.94 10.28 -9.95
N TRP A 118 -8.98 9.37 -10.06
CA TRP A 118 -9.01 8.26 -11.01
C TRP A 118 -10.32 7.46 -10.88
N PHE A 119 -10.68 7.03 -9.68
CA PHE A 119 -11.90 6.26 -9.48
C PHE A 119 -13.20 7.07 -9.54
N ALA A 120 -13.14 8.40 -9.32
CA ALA A 120 -14.25 9.28 -9.63
C ALA A 120 -14.62 9.26 -11.13
N GLU A 121 -13.60 9.13 -11.99
CA GLU A 121 -13.77 8.99 -13.43
C GLU A 121 -14.13 7.55 -13.83
N GLU A 122 -13.40 6.57 -13.30
CA GLU A 122 -13.51 5.17 -13.67
C GLU A 122 -14.83 4.56 -13.23
N GLY A 123 -15.40 4.99 -12.10
CA GLY A 123 -16.71 4.54 -11.63
C GLY A 123 -17.85 4.85 -12.62
N ARG A 124 -17.65 5.78 -13.55
CA ARG A 124 -18.61 6.11 -14.63
C ARG A 124 -18.44 5.22 -15.86
N ARG A 125 -17.42 4.33 -15.89
CA ARG A 125 -17.12 3.43 -17.02
C ARG A 125 -17.37 1.96 -16.69
N THR A 126 -18.04 1.68 -15.58
CA THR A 126 -18.44 0.31 -15.19
C THR A 126 -19.63 -0.15 -16.02
N TYR A 127 -19.38 -0.44 -17.29
CA TYR A 127 -20.42 -0.84 -18.24
C TYR A 127 -20.84 -2.31 -18.03
N GLY A 128 -22.08 -2.62 -18.43
CA GLY A 128 -22.53 -3.98 -18.67
C GLY A 128 -22.59 -4.28 -20.17
N ASP A 129 -23.05 -5.49 -20.51
CA ASP A 129 -23.11 -5.98 -21.88
C ASP A 129 -24.54 -6.36 -22.27
N ILE A 130 -24.84 -6.25 -23.55
CA ILE A 130 -25.97 -6.89 -24.21
C ILE A 130 -25.40 -8.03 -25.03
N VAL A 131 -25.65 -9.26 -24.59
CA VAL A 131 -25.07 -10.48 -25.19
C VAL A 131 -26.04 -11.05 -26.22
N PRO A 132 -25.60 -11.45 -27.42
CA PRO A 132 -26.46 -12.14 -28.38
C PRO A 132 -27.06 -13.41 -27.78
N SER A 133 -28.40 -13.49 -27.78
CA SER A 133 -29.13 -14.64 -27.25
C SER A 133 -29.14 -15.79 -28.25
N PRO A 134 -28.92 -17.06 -27.83
CA PRO A 134 -29.12 -18.22 -28.67
C PRO A 134 -30.61 -18.53 -28.92
N TRP A 135 -31.52 -17.80 -28.27
CA TRP A 135 -32.99 -17.95 -28.41
C TRP A 135 -33.58 -16.68 -29.03
N GLY A 136 -34.48 -16.83 -29.99
CA GLY A 136 -35.07 -15.71 -30.70
C GLY A 136 -36.05 -14.87 -29.85
N ASP A 137 -36.63 -15.46 -28.81
CA ASP A 137 -37.66 -14.86 -27.95
C ASP A 137 -37.10 -14.19 -26.66
N ARG A 138 -35.75 -14.06 -26.52
CA ARG A 138 -35.13 -13.61 -25.29
C ARG A 138 -34.03 -12.58 -25.56
N ARG A 139 -33.76 -11.80 -24.50
CA ARG A 139 -32.60 -10.88 -24.45
C ARG A 139 -31.74 -11.20 -23.24
N ILE A 140 -30.45 -11.08 -23.43
CA ILE A 140 -29.45 -11.31 -22.38
C ILE A 140 -28.76 -10.00 -22.07
N LEU A 141 -28.78 -9.64 -20.78
CA LEU A 141 -28.06 -8.49 -20.23
C LEU A 141 -27.06 -8.99 -19.20
N VAL A 142 -25.91 -8.36 -19.15
CA VAL A 142 -24.93 -8.52 -18.07
C VAL A 142 -24.80 -7.17 -17.38
N THR A 143 -25.06 -7.13 -16.07
CA THR A 143 -24.97 -5.90 -15.27
C THR A 143 -23.87 -6.01 -14.24
N LYS A 144 -23.34 -4.87 -13.82
CA LYS A 144 -22.37 -4.74 -12.72
C LYS A 144 -23.06 -4.14 -11.51
N GLU A 145 -22.92 -4.76 -10.34
CA GLU A 145 -23.51 -4.30 -9.08
C GLU A 145 -22.45 -4.24 -7.98
N PRO A 146 -22.55 -3.27 -7.01
CA PRO A 146 -21.60 -3.23 -5.89
C PRO A 146 -21.72 -4.48 -5.02
N VAL A 147 -20.57 -5.02 -4.58
CA VAL A 147 -20.52 -6.26 -3.78
C VAL A 147 -21.18 -6.13 -2.40
N GLY A 148 -21.27 -4.92 -1.83
CA GLY A 148 -21.89 -4.70 -0.51
C GLY A 148 -21.03 -3.88 0.44
N VAL A 149 -21.03 -4.29 1.72
CA VAL A 149 -20.13 -3.72 2.73
C VAL A 149 -18.74 -4.28 2.54
N ILE A 150 -17.75 -3.39 2.42
CA ILE A 150 -16.34 -3.80 2.39
C ILE A 150 -15.63 -3.47 3.71
N ALA A 151 -14.68 -4.30 4.10
CA ALA A 151 -13.74 -3.99 5.17
C ALA A 151 -12.36 -3.69 4.57
N ALA A 152 -11.81 -2.51 4.87
CA ALA A 152 -10.49 -2.07 4.45
C ALA A 152 -9.52 -2.05 5.63
N ILE A 153 -8.47 -2.85 5.58
CA ILE A 153 -7.43 -2.92 6.61
C ILE A 153 -6.11 -2.50 5.97
N THR A 154 -5.48 -1.44 6.50
CA THR A 154 -4.32 -0.80 5.88
C THR A 154 -3.09 -0.76 6.78
N PRO A 155 -1.88 -0.77 6.20
CA PRO A 155 -0.62 -0.70 6.93
C PRO A 155 -0.26 0.75 7.29
N TRP A 156 0.83 0.88 8.03
CA TRP A 156 1.34 2.15 8.55
C TRP A 156 2.29 2.91 7.60
N ASN A 157 2.85 2.24 6.59
CA ASN A 157 3.94 2.81 5.79
C ASN A 157 3.48 3.86 4.76
N PHE A 158 2.26 3.75 4.22
CA PHE A 158 1.59 4.74 3.39
C PHE A 158 0.13 4.89 3.81
N PRO A 159 -0.13 5.44 5.00
CA PRO A 159 -1.44 5.36 5.65
C PRO A 159 -2.56 6.05 4.87
N SER A 160 -2.27 7.10 4.12
CA SER A 160 -3.27 7.80 3.30
C SER A 160 -3.44 7.14 1.93
N SER A 161 -2.33 6.83 1.24
CA SER A 161 -2.36 6.26 -0.11
C SER A 161 -2.99 4.86 -0.13
N MET A 162 -2.74 4.01 0.88
CA MET A 162 -3.34 2.68 0.95
C MET A 162 -4.84 2.73 1.20
N LEU A 163 -5.34 3.74 1.90
CA LEU A 163 -6.78 3.98 2.03
C LEU A 163 -7.41 4.43 0.71
N ALA A 164 -6.77 5.37 0.00
CA ALA A 164 -7.27 5.86 -1.28
C ALA A 164 -7.49 4.75 -2.30
N ARG A 165 -6.55 3.80 -2.38
CA ARG A 165 -6.60 2.65 -3.30
C ARG A 165 -7.76 1.70 -3.01
N LYS A 166 -8.26 1.68 -1.78
CA LYS A 166 -9.38 0.83 -1.33
C LYS A 166 -10.70 1.58 -1.34
N LEU A 167 -10.74 2.78 -0.76
CA LEU A 167 -11.96 3.58 -0.65
C LEU A 167 -12.37 4.18 -2.01
N GLY A 168 -11.40 4.60 -2.84
CA GLY A 168 -11.70 5.14 -4.16
C GLY A 168 -12.58 4.21 -4.99
N PRO A 169 -12.13 2.99 -5.33
CA PRO A 169 -12.92 2.05 -6.11
C PRO A 169 -14.17 1.57 -5.39
N ALA A 170 -14.10 1.33 -4.06
CA ALA A 170 -15.26 0.87 -3.28
C ALA A 170 -16.42 1.87 -3.33
N LEU A 171 -16.14 3.13 -3.04
CA LEU A 171 -17.14 4.20 -3.04
C LEU A 171 -17.64 4.51 -4.47
N ALA A 172 -16.76 4.46 -5.46
CA ALA A 172 -17.11 4.63 -6.87
C ALA A 172 -18.05 3.52 -7.36
N ALA A 173 -17.81 2.27 -6.96
CA ALA A 173 -18.67 1.13 -7.26
C ALA A 173 -20.04 1.24 -6.59
N GLY A 174 -20.16 1.94 -5.46
CA GLY A 174 -21.37 2.03 -4.64
C GLY A 174 -21.35 1.13 -3.41
N CYS A 175 -20.18 0.63 -3.00
CA CYS A 175 -19.98 -0.08 -1.74
C CYS A 175 -19.91 0.89 -0.56
N THR A 176 -20.21 0.40 0.64
CA THR A 176 -19.96 1.09 1.91
C THR A 176 -18.76 0.47 2.61
N ALA A 177 -18.12 1.20 3.50
CA ALA A 177 -16.82 0.79 4.04
C ALA A 177 -16.74 0.83 5.57
N VAL A 178 -16.08 -0.19 6.13
CA VAL A 178 -15.55 -0.21 7.49
C VAL A 178 -14.02 -0.26 7.38
N VAL A 179 -13.35 0.75 7.90
CA VAL A 179 -11.90 0.93 7.78
C VAL A 179 -11.22 0.68 9.11
N LYS A 180 -10.14 -0.10 9.07
CA LYS A 180 -9.20 -0.24 10.18
C LYS A 180 -7.81 0.23 9.73
N PRO A 181 -7.41 1.48 10.02
CA PRO A 181 -6.05 1.96 9.79
C PRO A 181 -5.06 1.24 10.72
N ALA A 182 -3.77 1.32 10.38
CA ALA A 182 -2.72 0.79 11.24
C ALA A 182 -2.72 1.47 12.62
N THR A 183 -2.31 0.71 13.62
CA THR A 183 -2.24 1.21 15.00
C THR A 183 -1.16 2.28 15.17
N GLN A 184 -0.09 2.21 14.38
CA GLN A 184 1.03 3.16 14.43
C GLN A 184 0.69 4.51 13.78
N THR A 185 -0.21 4.52 12.78
CA THR A 185 -0.56 5.74 12.01
C THR A 185 -2.07 5.93 11.91
N PRO A 186 -2.77 6.01 13.04
CA PRO A 186 -4.24 6.05 13.04
C PRO A 186 -4.79 7.41 12.61
N TYR A 187 -4.07 8.51 12.86
CA TYR A 187 -4.57 9.85 12.57
C TYR A 187 -4.71 10.13 11.09
N SER A 188 -3.76 9.68 10.25
CA SER A 188 -3.92 9.76 8.79
C SER A 188 -5.17 9.02 8.32
N GLY A 189 -5.49 7.87 8.96
CA GLY A 189 -6.74 7.16 8.69
C GLY A 189 -7.99 7.91 9.15
N LEU A 190 -7.99 8.44 10.38
CA LEU A 190 -9.11 9.19 10.95
C LEU A 190 -9.36 10.52 10.21
N ALA A 191 -8.30 11.13 9.65
CA ALA A 191 -8.42 12.31 8.81
C ALA A 191 -9.33 12.07 7.57
N TRP A 192 -9.35 10.86 7.02
CA TRP A 192 -10.28 10.49 5.96
C TRP A 192 -11.74 10.56 6.39
N GLY A 193 -12.02 10.24 7.65
CA GLY A 193 -13.36 10.40 8.25
C GLY A 193 -13.77 11.85 8.32
N ALA A 194 -12.87 12.73 8.76
CA ALA A 194 -13.12 14.17 8.81
C ALA A 194 -13.36 14.75 7.40
N LEU A 195 -12.53 14.37 6.43
CA LEU A 195 -12.71 14.76 5.02
C LEU A 195 -14.04 14.24 4.44
N ALA A 196 -14.41 12.98 4.71
CA ALA A 196 -15.67 12.41 4.23
C ALA A 196 -16.89 13.14 4.80
N GLU A 197 -16.84 13.53 6.09
CA GLU A 197 -17.87 14.33 6.73
C GLU A 197 -17.95 15.74 6.10
N GLU A 198 -16.81 16.41 5.91
CA GLU A 198 -16.72 17.74 5.32
C GLU A 198 -17.30 17.83 3.90
N VAL A 199 -17.01 16.84 3.05
CA VAL A 199 -17.52 16.80 1.65
C VAL A 199 -18.95 16.30 1.53
N GLY A 200 -19.53 15.77 2.61
CA GLY A 200 -20.93 15.38 2.70
C GLY A 200 -21.24 13.94 2.29
N PHE A 201 -20.37 12.99 2.54
CA PHE A 201 -20.74 11.58 2.43
C PHE A 201 -21.86 11.25 3.42
N PRO A 202 -22.88 10.46 3.01
CA PRO A 202 -23.95 10.07 3.92
C PRO A 202 -23.44 9.28 5.12
N LYS A 203 -24.09 9.45 6.28
CA LYS A 203 -23.77 8.72 7.50
C LYS A 203 -23.73 7.22 7.24
N GLY A 204 -22.73 6.53 7.80
CA GLY A 204 -22.55 5.09 7.64
C GLY A 204 -21.91 4.62 6.34
N VAL A 205 -21.76 5.47 5.31
CA VAL A 205 -21.07 5.10 4.06
C VAL A 205 -19.57 4.84 4.32
N VAL A 206 -18.95 5.65 5.17
CA VAL A 206 -17.56 5.46 5.63
C VAL A 206 -17.57 5.39 7.15
N ASN A 207 -17.02 4.30 7.70
CA ASN A 207 -16.81 4.11 9.14
C ASN A 207 -15.33 3.79 9.38
N ILE A 208 -14.71 4.39 10.40
CA ILE A 208 -13.28 4.22 10.68
C ILE A 208 -13.08 3.86 12.16
N LEU A 209 -12.41 2.74 12.37
CA LEU A 209 -12.17 2.16 13.69
C LEU A 209 -10.68 2.03 13.98
N THR A 210 -10.25 2.54 15.12
CA THR A 210 -8.96 2.24 15.73
C THR A 210 -9.15 1.23 16.86
N GLY A 211 -8.19 0.35 17.13
CA GLY A 211 -8.37 -0.61 18.23
C GLY A 211 -7.61 -1.91 18.09
N ALA A 212 -8.07 -2.90 18.83
CA ALA A 212 -7.47 -4.23 18.91
C ALA A 212 -7.57 -4.97 17.55
N ALA A 213 -6.43 -5.12 16.86
CA ALA A 213 -6.40 -5.66 15.50
C ALA A 213 -7.02 -7.06 15.39
N GLY A 214 -6.76 -7.94 16.37
CA GLY A 214 -7.32 -9.28 16.40
C GLY A 214 -8.85 -9.29 16.54
N GLU A 215 -9.38 -8.54 17.52
CA GLU A 215 -10.83 -8.49 17.77
C GLU A 215 -11.61 -7.87 16.60
N ILE A 216 -11.09 -6.78 16.04
CA ILE A 216 -11.68 -6.12 14.87
C ILE A 216 -11.62 -7.05 13.66
N GLY A 217 -10.47 -7.69 13.40
CA GLY A 217 -10.29 -8.62 12.30
C GLY A 217 -11.19 -9.85 12.41
N ASP A 218 -11.35 -10.39 13.61
CA ASP A 218 -12.21 -11.55 13.86
C ASP A 218 -13.69 -11.23 13.59
N GLU A 219 -14.19 -10.07 14.07
CA GLU A 219 -15.55 -9.65 13.77
C GLU A 219 -15.77 -9.38 12.28
N ILE A 220 -14.84 -8.71 11.62
CA ILE A 220 -14.89 -8.49 10.16
C ILE A 220 -14.98 -9.83 9.40
N CYS A 221 -14.14 -10.79 9.76
CA CYS A 221 -14.12 -12.09 9.08
C CYS A 221 -15.39 -12.90 9.34
N ALA A 222 -15.92 -12.88 10.57
CA ALA A 222 -17.07 -13.68 10.96
C ALA A 222 -18.41 -13.06 10.55
N ASN A 223 -18.51 -11.74 10.41
CA ASN A 223 -19.80 -11.06 10.20
C ASN A 223 -20.29 -11.22 8.74
N PRO A 224 -21.49 -11.80 8.53
CA PRO A 224 -22.00 -12.08 7.18
C PRO A 224 -22.39 -10.83 6.38
N LEU A 225 -22.57 -9.67 7.01
CA LEU A 225 -22.83 -8.42 6.30
C LEU A 225 -21.61 -7.91 5.53
N VAL A 226 -20.39 -8.29 5.91
CA VAL A 226 -19.17 -7.94 5.20
C VAL A 226 -19.05 -8.86 3.98
N SER A 227 -19.15 -8.31 2.79
CA SER A 227 -19.05 -9.05 1.53
C SER A 227 -17.62 -9.19 1.04
N LYS A 228 -16.75 -8.23 1.36
CA LYS A 228 -15.36 -8.19 0.88
C LYS A 228 -14.39 -7.70 1.94
N ILE A 229 -13.22 -8.32 1.99
CA ILE A 229 -12.06 -7.83 2.74
C ILE A 229 -10.99 -7.36 1.75
N THR A 230 -10.53 -6.13 1.89
CA THR A 230 -9.38 -5.59 1.18
C THR A 230 -8.29 -5.27 2.19
N PHE A 231 -7.16 -5.93 2.07
CA PHE A 231 -6.06 -5.89 3.04
C PHE A 231 -4.75 -5.52 2.35
N THR A 232 -3.97 -4.67 2.98
CA THR A 232 -2.54 -4.47 2.69
C THR A 232 -1.75 -4.64 3.97
N GLY A 233 -0.73 -5.51 3.94
CA GLY A 233 0.11 -5.78 5.09
C GLY A 233 1.03 -6.99 4.90
N SER A 234 1.42 -7.65 6.00
CA SER A 234 2.29 -8.83 5.92
C SER A 234 1.59 -10.04 5.29
N THR A 235 2.36 -10.86 4.59
CA THR A 235 1.88 -12.11 3.98
C THR A 235 1.27 -13.07 5.00
N GLU A 236 1.85 -13.16 6.18
CA GLU A 236 1.34 -13.99 7.28
C GLU A 236 -0.08 -13.58 7.69
N VAL A 237 -0.30 -12.29 7.94
CA VAL A 237 -1.64 -11.77 8.31
C VAL A 237 -2.61 -11.91 7.14
N GLY A 238 -2.18 -11.71 5.91
CA GLY A 238 -3.00 -11.92 4.72
C GLY A 238 -3.50 -13.37 4.61
N LYS A 239 -2.62 -14.34 4.77
CA LYS A 239 -2.98 -15.77 4.80
C LYS A 239 -4.00 -16.08 5.92
N LEU A 240 -3.81 -15.52 7.11
CA LEU A 240 -4.75 -15.66 8.23
C LEU A 240 -6.13 -15.07 7.90
N LEU A 241 -6.19 -13.89 7.30
CA LEU A 241 -7.45 -13.26 6.90
C LEU A 241 -8.17 -14.06 5.80
N ILE A 242 -7.45 -14.58 4.81
CA ILE A 242 -8.02 -15.48 3.79
C ILE A 242 -8.65 -16.70 4.46
N GLN A 243 -7.92 -17.36 5.35
CA GLN A 243 -8.40 -18.55 6.07
C GLN A 243 -9.67 -18.24 6.87
N LYS A 244 -9.68 -17.14 7.65
CA LYS A 244 -10.84 -16.75 8.47
C LYS A 244 -12.03 -16.31 7.63
N SER A 245 -11.83 -15.64 6.51
CA SER A 245 -12.88 -15.13 5.63
C SER A 245 -13.58 -16.22 4.82
N SER A 246 -12.97 -17.39 4.69
CA SER A 246 -13.53 -18.53 3.92
C SER A 246 -14.87 -19.03 4.49
N VAL A 247 -15.10 -18.85 5.80
CA VAL A 247 -16.33 -19.32 6.49
C VAL A 247 -17.61 -18.73 5.88
N THR A 248 -17.55 -17.52 5.35
CA THR A 248 -18.69 -16.84 4.71
C THR A 248 -18.44 -16.56 3.23
N VAL A 249 -17.40 -17.15 2.65
CA VAL A 249 -17.05 -17.02 1.22
C VAL A 249 -16.92 -15.56 0.79
N LYS A 250 -16.27 -14.74 1.61
CA LYS A 250 -16.05 -13.32 1.28
C LYS A 250 -15.11 -13.17 0.09
N LYS A 251 -15.34 -12.15 -0.74
CA LYS A 251 -14.32 -11.71 -1.68
C LYS A 251 -13.11 -11.16 -0.92
N VAL A 252 -11.92 -11.40 -1.44
CA VAL A 252 -10.67 -10.89 -0.85
C VAL A 252 -9.81 -10.23 -1.92
N SER A 253 -9.24 -9.06 -1.58
CA SER A 253 -8.12 -8.47 -2.29
C SER A 253 -6.99 -8.30 -1.28
N MET A 254 -5.82 -8.82 -1.62
CA MET A 254 -4.68 -8.90 -0.71
C MET A 254 -3.45 -8.30 -1.39
N GLU A 255 -2.92 -7.24 -0.80
CA GLU A 255 -1.63 -6.65 -1.16
C GLU A 255 -0.64 -6.96 -0.05
N LEU A 256 0.30 -7.85 -0.32
CA LEU A 256 1.13 -8.49 0.70
C LEU A 256 2.60 -8.11 0.54
N GLY A 257 3.48 -8.82 1.23
CA GLY A 257 4.92 -8.59 1.21
C GLY A 257 5.56 -8.73 -0.17
N GLY A 258 6.74 -8.18 -0.31
CA GLY A 258 7.54 -8.26 -1.53
C GLY A 258 9.01 -8.58 -1.25
N ASN A 259 9.70 -8.97 -2.31
CA ASN A 259 11.15 -9.21 -2.29
C ASN A 259 11.73 -8.79 -3.65
N ALA A 260 11.54 -7.52 -4.01
CA ALA A 260 11.80 -7.01 -5.34
C ALA A 260 13.28 -7.13 -5.74
N PRO A 261 13.59 -7.77 -6.89
CA PRO A 261 14.91 -7.68 -7.51
C PRO A 261 15.05 -6.37 -8.28
N PHE A 262 16.26 -5.84 -8.29
CA PHE A 262 16.70 -4.74 -9.13
C PHE A 262 17.93 -5.22 -9.92
N ILE A 263 17.75 -5.50 -11.21
CA ILE A 263 18.75 -6.11 -12.06
C ILE A 263 19.48 -5.03 -12.85
N VAL A 264 20.81 -5.05 -12.85
CA VAL A 264 21.62 -4.14 -13.64
C VAL A 264 22.52 -4.96 -14.58
N PHE A 265 22.25 -4.86 -15.88
CA PHE A 265 23.05 -5.49 -16.91
C PHE A 265 24.27 -4.64 -17.27
N ASP A 266 25.28 -5.24 -17.91
CA ASP A 266 26.54 -4.61 -18.27
C ASP A 266 26.43 -3.50 -19.32
N ASP A 267 25.35 -3.52 -20.11
CA ASP A 267 25.00 -2.50 -21.11
C ASP A 267 24.13 -1.36 -20.56
N ALA A 268 23.80 -1.39 -19.27
CA ALA A 268 22.98 -0.35 -18.63
C ALA A 268 23.74 0.97 -18.47
N ASP A 269 23.01 2.07 -18.54
CA ASP A 269 23.48 3.36 -18.06
C ASP A 269 23.54 3.33 -16.52
N ILE A 270 24.76 3.22 -15.99
CA ILE A 270 25.00 3.04 -14.55
C ILE A 270 24.54 4.25 -13.73
N ASP A 271 24.64 5.48 -14.24
CA ASP A 271 24.23 6.66 -13.50
C ASP A 271 22.70 6.74 -13.38
N ARG A 272 22.00 6.39 -14.43
CA ARG A 272 20.53 6.22 -14.38
C ARG A 272 20.11 5.06 -13.49
N ALA A 273 20.84 3.93 -13.55
CA ALA A 273 20.56 2.78 -12.70
C ALA A 273 20.74 3.10 -11.21
N VAL A 274 21.80 3.85 -10.84
CA VAL A 274 22.01 4.31 -9.46
C VAL A 274 20.93 5.28 -9.00
N THR A 275 20.53 6.22 -9.85
CA THR A 275 19.42 7.15 -9.54
C THR A 275 18.11 6.38 -9.27
N GLY A 276 17.77 5.42 -10.13
CA GLY A 276 16.63 4.54 -9.95
C GLY A 276 16.76 3.65 -8.71
N ALA A 277 17.96 3.16 -8.40
CA ALA A 277 18.25 2.36 -7.22
C ALA A 277 18.00 3.15 -5.91
N ILE A 278 18.45 4.40 -5.83
CA ILE A 278 18.19 5.28 -4.68
C ILE A 278 16.66 5.46 -4.49
N THR A 279 15.94 5.77 -5.57
CA THR A 279 14.49 5.95 -5.53
C THR A 279 13.75 4.66 -5.14
N ALA A 280 14.13 3.52 -5.72
CA ALA A 280 13.49 2.22 -5.47
C ALA A 280 13.84 1.64 -4.09
N LYS A 281 14.96 2.06 -3.47
CA LYS A 281 15.43 1.48 -2.20
C LYS A 281 15.17 2.36 -0.99
N TYR A 282 15.47 3.66 -1.06
CA TYR A 282 15.53 4.50 0.14
C TYR A 282 14.29 5.35 0.39
N ARG A 283 13.33 5.37 -0.54
CA ARG A 283 12.02 5.99 -0.32
C ARG A 283 11.37 5.42 0.93
N ASN A 284 10.85 6.30 1.80
CA ASN A 284 10.27 5.96 3.11
C ASN A 284 11.22 5.10 3.96
N SER A 285 12.53 5.40 3.91
CA SER A 285 13.56 4.65 4.64
C SER A 285 13.60 3.15 4.27
N GLY A 286 13.22 2.79 3.04
CA GLY A 286 13.12 1.41 2.58
C GLY A 286 11.89 0.64 3.09
N GLN A 287 10.96 1.30 3.76
CA GLN A 287 9.76 0.71 4.34
C GLN A 287 8.60 0.67 3.33
N THR A 288 8.82 0.02 2.20
CA THR A 288 7.91 -0.01 1.05
C THR A 288 7.83 -1.43 0.49
N CYS A 289 6.63 -1.95 0.25
CA CYS A 289 6.41 -3.30 -0.30
C CYS A 289 7.01 -3.51 -1.70
N VAL A 290 7.13 -2.44 -2.49
CA VAL A 290 7.80 -2.45 -3.80
C VAL A 290 9.28 -2.07 -3.72
N CYS A 291 9.81 -1.89 -2.50
CA CYS A 291 11.21 -1.52 -2.28
C CYS A 291 12.14 -2.63 -2.81
N THR A 292 13.22 -2.22 -3.47
CA THR A 292 14.26 -3.16 -3.86
C THR A 292 14.81 -3.89 -2.63
N ASN A 293 14.72 -5.21 -2.66
CA ASN A 293 15.25 -6.09 -1.62
C ASN A 293 16.58 -6.72 -2.03
N ARG A 294 16.77 -6.98 -3.32
CA ARG A 294 17.94 -7.66 -3.89
C ARG A 294 18.44 -6.90 -5.11
N PHE A 295 19.62 -6.30 -5.02
CA PHE A 295 20.30 -5.75 -6.19
C PHE A 295 21.09 -6.86 -6.88
N LEU A 296 20.72 -7.24 -8.09
CA LEU A 296 21.38 -8.24 -8.91
C LEU A 296 22.19 -7.49 -9.97
N VAL A 297 23.51 -7.53 -9.92
CA VAL A 297 24.38 -6.72 -10.78
C VAL A 297 25.31 -7.62 -11.57
N GLN A 298 25.36 -7.42 -12.91
CA GLN A 298 26.23 -8.22 -13.79
C GLN A 298 27.69 -7.97 -13.50
N ALA A 299 28.51 -9.02 -13.54
CA ALA A 299 29.90 -9.00 -13.10
C ALA A 299 30.73 -7.86 -13.71
N GLY A 300 30.53 -7.56 -15.00
CA GLY A 300 31.30 -6.53 -15.71
C GLY A 300 31.12 -5.10 -15.18
N VAL A 301 30.01 -4.80 -14.50
CA VAL A 301 29.69 -3.46 -13.95
C VAL A 301 29.53 -3.45 -12.44
N TYR A 302 29.73 -4.59 -11.78
CA TYR A 302 29.45 -4.80 -10.36
C TYR A 302 30.18 -3.78 -9.48
N ASP A 303 31.49 -3.71 -9.59
CA ASP A 303 32.31 -2.87 -8.70
C ASP A 303 31.99 -1.38 -8.88
N LYS A 304 31.79 -0.94 -10.14
CA LYS A 304 31.39 0.44 -10.47
C LYS A 304 30.00 0.77 -9.91
N PHE A 305 29.04 -0.14 -10.01
CA PHE A 305 27.70 0.07 -9.48
C PHE A 305 27.72 0.15 -7.94
N VAL A 306 28.43 -0.77 -7.26
CA VAL A 306 28.58 -0.78 -5.80
C VAL A 306 29.20 0.53 -5.30
N GLU A 307 30.29 0.98 -5.91
CA GLU A 307 30.95 2.24 -5.55
C GLU A 307 30.00 3.44 -5.66
N ARG A 308 29.31 3.56 -6.80
CA ARG A 308 28.38 4.67 -7.05
C ARG A 308 27.13 4.63 -6.18
N LEU A 309 26.56 3.45 -5.97
CA LEU A 309 25.43 3.27 -5.06
C LEU A 309 25.82 3.63 -3.63
N ALA A 310 27.00 3.20 -3.16
CA ALA A 310 27.49 3.53 -1.83
C ALA A 310 27.68 5.04 -1.65
N ALA A 311 28.30 5.72 -2.63
CA ALA A 311 28.47 7.16 -2.61
C ALA A 311 27.13 7.91 -2.56
N ALA A 312 26.17 7.52 -3.41
CA ALA A 312 24.85 8.12 -3.46
C ALA A 312 24.03 7.86 -2.18
N SER A 313 24.13 6.66 -1.61
CA SER A 313 23.45 6.30 -0.35
C SER A 313 24.02 7.09 0.84
N ASN A 314 25.36 7.26 0.89
CA ASN A 314 26.01 8.02 1.96
C ASN A 314 25.69 9.52 1.91
N ALA A 315 25.27 10.03 0.76
CA ALA A 315 24.89 11.44 0.57
C ALA A 315 23.46 11.74 1.03
N LEU A 316 22.65 10.74 1.35
CA LEU A 316 21.28 10.93 1.81
C LEU A 316 21.28 11.62 3.20
N LYS A 317 20.59 12.74 3.31
CA LYS A 317 20.39 13.44 4.58
C LYS A 317 19.38 12.68 5.45
N VAL A 318 19.87 12.10 6.54
CA VAL A 318 19.04 11.44 7.56
C VAL A 318 18.66 12.46 8.64
N GLY A 319 17.38 12.50 9.02
CA GLY A 319 16.92 13.45 10.04
C GLY A 319 15.40 13.33 10.30
N SER A 320 14.90 14.24 11.15
CA SER A 320 13.46 14.39 11.36
C SER A 320 12.78 14.82 10.07
N GLY A 321 11.70 14.16 9.68
CA GLY A 321 11.01 14.42 8.42
C GLY A 321 10.48 15.84 8.25
N LEU A 322 10.35 16.61 9.34
CA LEU A 322 9.96 18.03 9.30
C LEU A 322 11.13 18.98 9.01
N GLU A 323 12.37 18.50 9.07
CA GLU A 323 13.54 19.32 8.76
C GLU A 323 13.73 19.45 7.25
N GLU A 324 14.15 20.63 6.81
CA GLU A 324 14.38 20.92 5.39
C GLU A 324 15.53 20.07 4.82
N GLY A 325 15.28 19.51 3.63
CA GLY A 325 16.25 18.73 2.88
C GLY A 325 16.46 17.29 3.39
N VAL A 326 15.73 16.85 4.42
CA VAL A 326 15.76 15.45 4.88
C VAL A 326 15.16 14.55 3.80
N GLN A 327 15.87 13.47 3.50
CA GLN A 327 15.52 12.47 2.49
C GLN A 327 15.18 11.10 3.11
N GLN A 328 15.73 10.81 4.28
CA GLN A 328 15.46 9.58 5.02
C GLN A 328 15.08 9.90 6.47
N GLY A 329 13.86 9.53 6.85
CA GLY A 329 13.37 9.62 8.21
C GLY A 329 13.78 8.40 9.08
N PRO A 330 13.21 8.28 10.30
CA PRO A 330 13.39 7.10 11.15
C PRO A 330 12.68 5.86 10.57
N LEU A 331 13.01 4.69 11.10
CA LEU A 331 12.14 3.53 11.01
C LEU A 331 10.93 3.71 11.94
N ILE A 332 9.88 2.95 11.70
CA ILE A 332 8.60 3.13 12.42
C ILE A 332 8.71 2.88 13.92
N ASP A 333 9.53 1.93 14.33
CA ASP A 333 9.72 1.54 15.72
C ASP A 333 11.05 0.80 15.94
N GLU A 334 11.34 0.48 17.20
CA GLU A 334 12.54 -0.25 17.61
C GLU A 334 12.62 -1.66 17.01
N LYS A 335 11.47 -2.35 16.87
CA LYS A 335 11.45 -3.70 16.26
C LYS A 335 11.90 -3.70 14.81
N ALA A 336 11.59 -2.63 14.07
CA ALA A 336 12.08 -2.46 12.71
C ALA A 336 13.61 -2.26 12.67
N VAL A 337 14.16 -1.54 13.65
CA VAL A 337 15.62 -1.38 13.79
C VAL A 337 16.29 -2.71 14.13
N GLU A 338 15.79 -3.44 15.13
CA GLU A 338 16.30 -4.76 15.53
C GLU A 338 16.31 -5.74 14.35
N LYS A 339 15.23 -5.80 13.59
CA LYS A 339 15.15 -6.65 12.38
C LYS A 339 16.25 -6.32 11.36
N VAL A 340 16.48 -5.03 11.13
CA VAL A 340 17.54 -4.58 10.20
C VAL A 340 18.93 -4.97 10.73
N GLU A 341 19.19 -4.81 12.02
CA GLU A 341 20.45 -5.21 12.67
C GLU A 341 20.67 -6.73 12.55
N GLU A 342 19.65 -7.55 12.81
CA GLU A 342 19.74 -9.00 12.65
C GLU A 342 20.07 -9.43 11.22
N LEU A 343 19.45 -8.79 10.22
CA LEU A 343 19.70 -9.11 8.80
C LEU A 343 21.10 -8.71 8.37
N ILE A 344 21.64 -7.59 8.87
CA ILE A 344 23.03 -7.18 8.62
C ILE A 344 24.02 -8.15 9.29
N ALA A 345 23.74 -8.55 10.54
CA ALA A 345 24.56 -9.51 11.26
C ALA A 345 24.60 -10.88 10.54
N ASP A 346 23.45 -11.36 10.05
CA ASP A 346 23.39 -12.57 9.22
C ASP A 346 24.27 -12.46 7.99
N ALA A 347 24.15 -11.35 7.25
CA ALA A 347 24.90 -11.14 6.02
C ALA A 347 26.43 -11.07 6.27
N THR A 348 26.86 -10.32 7.28
CA THR A 348 28.27 -10.18 7.61
C THR A 348 28.90 -11.49 8.10
N SER A 349 28.13 -12.29 8.88
CA SER A 349 28.57 -13.63 9.31
C SER A 349 28.76 -14.61 8.14
N LYS A 350 28.12 -14.34 7.01
CA LYS A 350 28.18 -15.16 5.78
C LYS A 350 29.06 -14.54 4.68
N GLY A 351 29.89 -13.56 5.03
CA GLY A 351 30.90 -12.98 4.14
C GLY A 351 30.47 -11.70 3.40
N GLY A 352 29.28 -11.18 3.66
CA GLY A 352 28.83 -9.88 3.15
C GLY A 352 29.67 -8.75 3.72
N LYS A 353 29.99 -7.75 2.88
CA LYS A 353 30.84 -6.61 3.24
C LYS A 353 29.99 -5.35 3.32
N VAL A 354 29.90 -4.75 4.50
CA VAL A 354 29.29 -3.42 4.68
C VAL A 354 30.21 -2.38 4.03
N VAL A 355 29.73 -1.76 2.95
CA VAL A 355 30.49 -0.73 2.21
C VAL A 355 30.22 0.66 2.80
N VAL A 356 28.97 0.91 3.19
CA VAL A 356 28.53 2.16 3.84
C VAL A 356 27.39 1.86 4.83
N GLY A 357 27.30 2.64 5.90
CA GLY A 357 26.26 2.51 6.91
C GLY A 357 26.45 1.31 7.84
N GLY A 358 25.44 0.46 7.94
CA GLY A 358 25.46 -0.80 8.70
C GLY A 358 25.18 -0.68 10.18
N LYS A 359 24.78 0.51 10.69
CA LYS A 359 24.54 0.75 12.12
C LYS A 359 23.49 1.83 12.34
N ARG A 360 23.01 1.92 13.57
CA ARG A 360 22.13 3.01 14.02
C ARG A 360 22.78 4.38 13.73
N HIS A 361 21.95 5.33 13.37
CA HIS A 361 22.41 6.71 13.13
C HIS A 361 22.71 7.43 14.46
N ALA A 362 23.59 8.43 14.42
CA ALA A 362 24.00 9.20 15.61
C ALA A 362 22.85 10.00 16.27
N LEU A 363 21.75 10.21 15.56
CA LEU A 363 20.54 10.81 16.12
C LEU A 363 19.85 9.93 17.20
N GLY A 364 20.19 8.64 17.27
CA GLY A 364 19.58 7.70 18.21
C GLY A 364 18.15 7.29 17.82
N GLY A 365 17.40 6.74 18.78
CA GLY A 365 16.03 6.25 18.53
C GLY A 365 15.96 5.27 17.35
N SER A 366 14.94 5.42 16.51
CA SER A 366 14.72 4.54 15.36
C SER A 366 15.47 4.97 14.09
N PHE A 367 16.40 5.91 14.17
CA PHE A 367 17.18 6.33 13.00
C PHE A 367 18.28 5.32 12.66
N PHE A 368 18.31 4.89 11.40
CA PHE A 368 19.28 3.93 10.88
C PHE A 368 20.03 4.52 9.68
N GLN A 369 21.30 4.18 9.52
CA GLN A 369 22.10 4.68 8.40
C GLN A 369 21.67 4.03 7.07
N PRO A 370 21.61 4.78 5.96
CA PRO A 370 21.53 4.19 4.63
C PRO A 370 22.71 3.22 4.46
N THR A 371 22.39 1.98 4.08
CA THR A 371 23.37 0.88 4.14
C THR A 371 23.48 0.18 2.80
N VAL A 372 24.73 -0.09 2.35
CA VAL A 372 25.03 -0.93 1.19
C VAL A 372 25.91 -2.08 1.64
N ILE A 373 25.54 -3.31 1.25
CA ILE A 373 26.28 -4.54 1.54
C ILE A 373 26.68 -5.17 0.22
N ALA A 374 27.99 -5.23 -0.05
CA ALA A 374 28.57 -5.93 -1.19
C ALA A 374 28.76 -7.43 -0.88
N ASP A 375 29.04 -8.21 -1.93
CA ASP A 375 29.31 -9.65 -1.88
C ASP A 375 28.17 -10.44 -1.23
N ALA A 376 26.93 -10.00 -1.44
CA ALA A 376 25.76 -10.74 -0.99
C ALA A 376 25.65 -12.08 -1.74
N THR A 377 25.23 -13.12 -1.02
CA THR A 377 25.11 -14.49 -1.56
C THR A 377 23.71 -15.06 -1.28
N PRO A 378 23.24 -16.07 -2.06
CA PRO A 378 21.96 -16.71 -1.83
C PRO A 378 21.80 -17.40 -0.47
N LYS A 379 22.89 -17.54 0.31
CA LYS A 379 22.87 -18.12 1.67
C LYS A 379 22.39 -17.12 2.73
N MET A 380 22.34 -15.84 2.41
CA MET A 380 21.91 -14.76 3.30
C MET A 380 20.40 -14.65 3.36
N ARG A 381 19.85 -14.29 4.51
CA ARG A 381 18.41 -14.12 4.73
C ARG A 381 17.76 -13.14 3.74
N PHE A 382 18.46 -12.12 3.30
CA PHE A 382 18.01 -11.16 2.27
C PHE A 382 17.46 -11.81 0.99
N MET A 383 17.93 -13.03 0.66
CA MET A 383 17.47 -13.73 -0.53
C MET A 383 15.98 -14.08 -0.48
N LYS A 384 15.46 -14.36 0.71
CA LYS A 384 14.08 -14.83 0.95
C LYS A 384 13.25 -13.91 1.83
N GLU A 385 13.88 -13.15 2.74
CA GLU A 385 13.18 -12.30 3.69
C GLU A 385 13.10 -10.85 3.19
N GLU A 386 11.93 -10.25 3.31
CA GLU A 386 11.70 -8.83 3.06
C GLU A 386 12.41 -8.00 4.13
N ILE A 387 13.30 -7.08 3.72
CA ILE A 387 14.10 -6.24 4.63
C ILE A 387 13.23 -5.20 5.34
N PHE A 388 12.44 -4.46 4.58
CA PHE A 388 11.59 -3.35 5.03
C PHE A 388 12.37 -2.27 5.80
N GLY A 389 13.56 -1.93 5.28
CA GLY A 389 14.49 -0.98 5.88
C GLY A 389 15.56 -0.52 4.88
N PRO A 390 16.44 0.44 5.28
CA PRO A 390 17.36 1.14 4.38
C PRO A 390 18.65 0.35 4.09
N VAL A 391 18.54 -0.93 3.74
CA VAL A 391 19.69 -1.82 3.46
C VAL A 391 19.62 -2.36 2.04
N ALA A 392 20.67 -2.15 1.27
CA ALA A 392 20.83 -2.53 -0.13
C ALA A 392 21.89 -3.64 -0.28
N PRO A 393 21.50 -4.93 -0.21
CA PRO A 393 22.42 -6.03 -0.50
C PRO A 393 22.59 -6.20 -2.01
N VAL A 394 23.87 -6.29 -2.45
CA VAL A 394 24.25 -6.39 -3.86
C VAL A 394 24.84 -7.76 -4.14
N PHE A 395 24.16 -8.49 -5.02
CA PHE A 395 24.50 -9.83 -5.51
C PHE A 395 25.13 -9.73 -6.89
N LYS A 396 26.09 -10.60 -7.19
CA LYS A 396 26.73 -10.70 -8.51
C LYS A 396 26.07 -11.81 -9.35
N PHE A 397 25.92 -11.57 -10.66
CA PHE A 397 25.53 -12.61 -11.64
C PHE A 397 26.37 -12.48 -12.91
N GLU A 398 26.40 -13.53 -13.72
CA GLU A 398 27.20 -13.59 -14.95
C GLU A 398 26.32 -13.50 -16.21
N THR A 399 25.21 -14.24 -16.30
CA THR A 399 24.38 -14.33 -17.51
C THR A 399 22.94 -13.87 -17.31
N GLU A 400 22.25 -13.53 -18.41
CA GLU A 400 20.83 -13.13 -18.40
C GLU A 400 19.96 -14.21 -17.76
N GLU A 401 20.18 -15.48 -18.07
CA GLU A 401 19.44 -16.62 -17.53
C GLU A 401 19.65 -16.74 -16.01
N GLN A 402 20.88 -16.53 -15.54
CA GLN A 402 21.17 -16.52 -14.10
C GLN A 402 20.46 -15.38 -13.39
N ALA A 403 20.40 -14.19 -13.98
CA ALA A 403 19.71 -13.05 -13.40
C ALA A 403 18.20 -13.34 -13.26
N ILE A 404 17.56 -13.88 -14.30
CA ILE A 404 16.15 -14.26 -14.29
C ILE A 404 15.88 -15.37 -13.25
N ALA A 405 16.75 -16.37 -13.18
CA ALA A 405 16.64 -17.45 -12.21
C ALA A 405 16.74 -16.94 -10.76
N LEU A 406 17.74 -16.13 -10.46
CA LEU A 406 17.90 -15.50 -9.14
C LEU A 406 16.73 -14.56 -8.79
N ALA A 407 16.26 -13.78 -9.76
CA ALA A 407 15.13 -12.88 -9.57
C ALA A 407 13.87 -13.66 -9.17
N ASN A 408 13.58 -14.76 -9.85
CA ASN A 408 12.39 -15.58 -9.63
C ASN A 408 12.47 -16.52 -8.42
N ASP A 409 13.67 -16.72 -7.83
CA ASP A 409 13.87 -17.58 -6.66
C ASP A 409 13.38 -16.94 -5.37
N THR A 410 12.08 -16.76 -5.29
CA THR A 410 11.35 -16.26 -4.12
C THR A 410 9.87 -16.63 -4.21
N GLU A 411 9.20 -16.76 -3.07
CA GLU A 411 7.74 -16.91 -2.98
C GLU A 411 6.97 -15.66 -3.36
N PHE A 412 7.63 -14.50 -3.34
CA PHE A 412 7.04 -13.21 -3.67
C PHE A 412 7.02 -12.92 -5.17
N GLY A 413 6.18 -11.96 -5.57
CA GLY A 413 6.05 -11.53 -6.96
C GLY A 413 5.32 -10.19 -7.09
N LEU A 414 5.66 -9.17 -6.26
CA LEU A 414 4.99 -7.87 -6.32
C LEU A 414 5.60 -6.98 -7.41
N ALA A 415 6.81 -6.49 -7.20
CA ALA A 415 7.53 -5.62 -8.12
C ALA A 415 8.92 -6.15 -8.45
N CYS A 416 9.42 -5.81 -9.63
CA CYS A 416 10.79 -6.00 -10.05
C CYS A 416 11.24 -4.84 -10.93
N TYR A 417 12.55 -4.65 -11.01
CA TYR A 417 13.16 -3.58 -11.78
C TYR A 417 14.35 -4.12 -12.56
N PHE A 418 14.61 -3.60 -13.75
CA PHE A 418 15.87 -3.89 -14.43
C PHE A 418 16.31 -2.76 -15.36
N TYR A 419 17.63 -2.69 -15.59
CA TYR A 419 18.28 -1.68 -16.41
C TYR A 419 19.10 -2.35 -17.51
N THR A 420 18.84 -1.98 -18.77
CA THR A 420 19.56 -2.46 -19.97
C THR A 420 19.45 -1.45 -21.10
N GLY A 421 20.42 -1.42 -21.97
CA GLY A 421 20.39 -0.66 -23.24
C GLY A 421 19.84 -1.48 -24.42
N ASP A 422 19.71 -2.80 -24.29
CA ASP A 422 19.26 -3.71 -25.36
C ASP A 422 17.76 -3.93 -25.33
N LEU A 423 17.06 -3.54 -26.40
CA LEU A 423 15.61 -3.69 -26.51
C LEU A 423 15.17 -5.15 -26.54
N GLY A 424 15.93 -6.03 -27.19
CA GLY A 424 15.63 -7.46 -27.25
C GLY A 424 15.72 -8.12 -25.89
N ARG A 425 16.77 -7.77 -25.10
CA ARG A 425 16.93 -8.18 -23.71
C ARG A 425 15.75 -7.66 -22.87
N ALA A 426 15.33 -6.42 -23.07
CA ALA A 426 14.22 -5.84 -22.31
C ALA A 426 12.96 -6.72 -22.42
N PHE A 427 12.60 -7.19 -23.63
CA PHE A 427 11.45 -8.09 -23.82
C PHE A 427 11.68 -9.47 -23.21
N ARG A 428 12.84 -10.11 -23.44
CA ARG A 428 13.13 -11.45 -22.90
C ARG A 428 13.10 -11.46 -21.36
N VAL A 429 13.70 -10.44 -20.74
CA VAL A 429 13.76 -10.32 -19.27
C VAL A 429 12.36 -10.03 -18.71
N MET A 430 11.62 -9.08 -19.30
CA MET A 430 10.26 -8.76 -18.87
C MET A 430 9.33 -9.99 -18.92
N GLU A 431 9.40 -10.79 -19.98
CA GLU A 431 8.60 -12.01 -20.13
C GLU A 431 9.06 -13.13 -19.20
N GLY A 432 10.36 -13.18 -18.87
CA GLY A 432 10.94 -14.19 -17.98
C GLY A 432 10.68 -13.93 -16.50
N LEU A 433 10.35 -12.72 -16.08
CA LEU A 433 10.15 -12.33 -14.68
C LEU A 433 8.72 -12.61 -14.21
N LYS A 434 8.57 -13.29 -13.05
CA LYS A 434 7.28 -13.70 -12.46
C LYS A 434 6.81 -12.68 -11.41
N TYR A 435 6.51 -11.46 -11.85
CA TYR A 435 6.09 -10.33 -11.01
C TYR A 435 4.84 -9.66 -11.56
N GLY A 436 4.06 -9.05 -10.69
CA GLY A 436 2.86 -8.32 -11.09
C GLY A 436 3.17 -6.95 -11.72
N MET A 437 4.35 -6.38 -11.38
CA MET A 437 4.79 -5.09 -11.89
C MET A 437 6.28 -5.13 -12.26
N VAL A 438 6.62 -4.56 -13.42
CA VAL A 438 7.99 -4.54 -13.95
C VAL A 438 8.38 -3.12 -14.32
N GLY A 439 9.43 -2.58 -13.71
CA GLY A 439 10.07 -1.33 -14.09
C GLY A 439 11.24 -1.58 -15.04
N VAL A 440 11.19 -1.06 -16.25
CA VAL A 440 12.27 -1.13 -17.23
C VAL A 440 12.94 0.23 -17.33
N ASN A 441 14.22 0.30 -16.94
CA ASN A 441 14.98 1.56 -16.85
C ASN A 441 14.30 2.64 -15.99
N GLU A 442 13.52 2.22 -14.99
CA GLU A 442 12.74 3.06 -14.10
C GLU A 442 12.68 2.48 -12.68
N GLY A 443 12.84 3.33 -11.65
CA GLY A 443 12.80 2.93 -10.23
C GLY A 443 11.51 3.32 -9.51
N LEU A 444 10.60 4.09 -10.15
CA LEU A 444 9.32 4.52 -9.59
C LEU A 444 8.17 4.16 -10.54
N ILE A 445 7.41 3.11 -10.19
CA ILE A 445 6.41 2.50 -11.09
C ILE A 445 4.97 2.62 -10.60
N THR A 446 4.72 3.41 -9.55
CA THR A 446 3.40 3.52 -8.94
C THR A 446 2.62 4.69 -9.51
N THR A 447 1.46 4.41 -10.13
CA THR A 447 0.54 5.41 -10.68
C THR A 447 -0.91 4.89 -10.57
N PRO A 448 -1.94 5.75 -10.42
CA PRO A 448 -3.33 5.31 -10.37
C PRO A 448 -3.85 4.75 -11.70
N GLU A 449 -3.25 5.10 -12.84
CA GLU A 449 -3.66 4.68 -14.18
C GLU A 449 -3.30 3.22 -14.51
N ALA A 450 -2.36 2.63 -13.77
CA ALA A 450 -1.89 1.27 -14.00
C ALA A 450 -2.27 0.33 -12.85
N PRO A 451 -2.50 -0.97 -13.14
CA PRO A 451 -2.84 -1.93 -12.10
C PRO A 451 -1.64 -2.21 -11.20
N PHE A 452 -1.80 -1.93 -9.92
CA PHE A 452 -0.86 -2.28 -8.86
C PHE A 452 -1.26 -3.61 -8.22
N GLY A 453 -0.34 -4.52 -8.04
CA GLY A 453 -0.59 -5.78 -7.32
C GLY A 453 0.32 -6.90 -7.74
N GLY A 454 0.51 -7.85 -6.82
CA GLY A 454 1.41 -8.97 -6.96
C GLY A 454 0.80 -10.20 -7.63
N VAL A 455 1.68 -11.19 -7.79
CA VAL A 455 1.37 -12.59 -8.09
C VAL A 455 2.01 -13.46 -7.00
N LYS A 456 1.78 -14.75 -7.01
CA LYS A 456 2.27 -15.69 -6.00
C LYS A 456 1.85 -15.25 -4.58
N GLU A 457 2.76 -15.29 -3.59
CA GLU A 457 2.44 -14.91 -2.20
C GLU A 457 2.47 -13.40 -1.92
N SER A 458 2.64 -12.58 -2.96
CA SER A 458 2.51 -11.12 -2.84
C SER A 458 1.08 -10.62 -2.98
N GLY A 459 0.12 -11.48 -3.31
CA GLY A 459 -1.28 -11.10 -3.19
C GLY A 459 -2.24 -11.62 -4.23
N LEU A 460 -3.48 -11.13 -4.11
CA LEU A 460 -4.63 -11.45 -4.95
C LEU A 460 -5.38 -10.16 -5.27
N GLY A 461 -5.83 -9.99 -6.51
CA GLY A 461 -6.51 -8.79 -6.98
C GLY A 461 -5.54 -7.70 -7.44
N LYS A 462 -6.09 -6.56 -7.82
CA LYS A 462 -5.34 -5.38 -8.28
C LYS A 462 -5.92 -4.10 -7.71
N GLU A 463 -5.05 -3.11 -7.45
CA GLU A 463 -5.40 -1.75 -7.09
C GLU A 463 -5.00 -0.79 -8.22
N GLY A 464 -5.78 0.27 -8.46
CA GLY A 464 -5.52 1.16 -9.60
C GLY A 464 -5.86 0.54 -10.95
N GLY A 465 -5.61 1.29 -12.02
CA GLY A 465 -6.10 0.96 -13.34
C GLY A 465 -7.62 0.80 -13.38
N HIS A 466 -8.17 0.38 -14.51
CA HIS A 466 -9.59 0.02 -14.57
C HIS A 466 -9.86 -1.31 -13.82
N GLN A 467 -8.84 -2.15 -13.64
CA GLN A 467 -8.94 -3.41 -12.92
C GLN A 467 -9.27 -3.22 -11.43
N GLY A 468 -8.82 -2.13 -10.83
CA GLY A 468 -8.99 -1.88 -9.41
C GLY A 468 -10.45 -1.75 -8.94
N ILE A 469 -11.38 -1.38 -9.82
CA ILE A 469 -12.81 -1.30 -9.46
C ILE A 469 -13.52 -2.65 -9.63
N GLU A 470 -13.04 -3.52 -10.50
CA GLU A 470 -13.69 -4.82 -10.79
C GLU A 470 -13.83 -5.71 -9.55
N ASP A 471 -12.85 -5.66 -8.65
CA ASP A 471 -12.89 -6.40 -7.39
C ASP A 471 -14.00 -5.95 -6.42
N TYR A 472 -14.63 -4.78 -6.66
CA TYR A 472 -15.73 -4.23 -5.87
C TYR A 472 -17.10 -4.38 -6.53
N LEU A 473 -17.15 -5.12 -7.64
CA LEU A 473 -18.34 -5.34 -8.43
C LEU A 473 -18.66 -6.83 -8.54
N ASP A 474 -19.96 -7.14 -8.52
CA ASP A 474 -20.51 -8.42 -8.90
C ASP A 474 -21.08 -8.34 -10.30
N THR A 475 -20.82 -9.37 -11.11
CA THR A 475 -21.41 -9.52 -12.44
C THR A 475 -22.71 -10.32 -12.33
N LYS A 476 -23.82 -9.73 -12.80
CA LYS A 476 -25.13 -10.38 -12.79
C LYS A 476 -25.60 -10.67 -14.22
N TYR A 477 -25.92 -11.93 -14.50
CA TYR A 477 -26.59 -12.35 -15.71
C TYR A 477 -28.10 -12.17 -15.57
N VAL A 478 -28.72 -11.53 -16.55
CA VAL A 478 -30.18 -11.33 -16.63
C VAL A 478 -30.68 -11.86 -17.96
N CYS A 479 -31.61 -12.82 -17.94
CA CYS A 479 -32.28 -13.32 -19.13
C CYS A 479 -33.77 -12.86 -19.11
N ILE A 480 -34.16 -12.07 -20.09
CA ILE A 480 -35.52 -11.56 -20.22
C ILE A 480 -36.24 -12.36 -21.32
N GLY A 481 -37.22 -13.14 -20.94
CA GLY A 481 -38.08 -13.89 -21.86
C GLY A 481 -39.45 -13.28 -22.02
N GLY A 482 -40.30 -13.87 -22.88
CA GLY A 482 -41.69 -13.46 -23.09
C GLY A 482 -41.85 -12.11 -23.78
N LEU A 483 -40.89 -11.67 -24.56
CA LEU A 483 -40.86 -10.37 -25.20
C LEU A 483 -41.74 -10.29 -26.46
N GLY A 484 -42.31 -11.41 -26.92
CA GLY A 484 -43.11 -11.44 -28.15
C GLY A 484 -42.36 -11.06 -29.43
N LEU A 485 -41.05 -11.28 -29.45
CA LEU A 485 -40.14 -10.90 -30.55
C LEU A 485 -40.09 -11.95 -31.64
#